data_720581dca629b2b71b016f1932d78b12
#
_entry.id   720581dca629b2b71b016f1932d78b12
#
_cell.length_a   1.000
_cell.length_b   1.000
_cell.length_c   1.000
_cell.angle_alpha   90.00
_cell.angle_beta   90.00
_cell.angle_gamma   90.00
#
_symmetry.space_group_name_H-M   'P 1'
#
loop_
_entity.id
_entity.type
_entity.pdbx_description
1 polymer ?
#
loop_
_entity_poly.entity_id
_entity_poly.type
_entity_poly.pdbx_seq_one_letter_code
_entity_poly.pdbx_strand_id
1 'polypeptide(L)'
;MNRVKVDAFQAALYGKKYDNLQIIHDLGHTVQKYGGKAFRNILTDRNYEVLDFFIHNGVDINYNKPDSVYPFKPTPLCVAARYVDLQMCKYLVEHGADVTITEKDGMRPYSIAIEKGDIEMAEYFKSLEPTEFHDIQNKMDQLKPFKLPKALVSFLEGDTLYFELPDSDFISIEFLPLIDTIPFKLGRRNLLRLSKELGEYNDWQIVWEPKSKKISCYDIEHQELRELCKFDEFMSDMAGQLETLF
;
A
#
# COMPACT_ATOMS: atom_id res chain seq x y z
N MET A 1 5.33 -26.09 -19.92
CA MET A 1 4.89 -24.73 -20.33
C MET A 1 3.52 -24.48 -19.66
N ASN A 2 3.50 -23.80 -18.50
CA ASN A 2 2.24 -23.46 -17.85
C ASN A 2 1.57 -22.36 -18.68
N ARG A 3 0.47 -22.72 -19.38
CA ARG A 3 -0.41 -21.72 -20.00
C ARG A 3 -1.05 -20.91 -18.86
N VAL A 4 -0.67 -19.65 -18.73
CA VAL A 4 -1.42 -18.69 -17.91
C VAL A 4 -2.85 -18.71 -18.45
N LYS A 5 -3.80 -19.20 -17.67
CA LYS A 5 -5.22 -19.13 -18.03
C LYS A 5 -5.61 -17.66 -17.94
N VAL A 6 -5.66 -17.00 -19.07
CA VAL A 6 -6.19 -15.64 -19.16
C VAL A 6 -7.70 -15.73 -19.00
N ASP A 7 -8.24 -14.98 -18.07
CA ASP A 7 -9.68 -14.84 -17.86
C ASP A 7 -10.34 -14.19 -19.08
N ALA A 8 -11.60 -14.57 -19.39
CA ALA A 8 -12.28 -14.10 -20.59
C ALA A 8 -12.48 -12.57 -20.60
N PHE A 9 -12.79 -11.95 -19.45
CA PHE A 9 -12.85 -10.50 -19.34
C PHE A 9 -11.48 -9.86 -19.59
N GLN A 10 -10.42 -10.39 -18.98
CA GLN A 10 -9.07 -9.89 -19.22
C GLN A 10 -8.67 -9.99 -20.69
N ALA A 11 -9.00 -11.10 -21.36
CA ALA A 11 -8.71 -11.28 -22.78
C ALA A 11 -9.42 -10.23 -23.64
N ALA A 12 -10.70 -9.95 -23.33
CA ALA A 12 -11.47 -8.91 -24.03
C ALA A 12 -10.88 -7.52 -23.80
N LEU A 13 -10.49 -7.19 -22.56
CA LEU A 13 -9.88 -5.91 -22.21
C LEU A 13 -8.52 -5.71 -22.88
N TYR A 14 -7.61 -6.69 -22.83
CA TYR A 14 -6.31 -6.63 -23.50
C TYR A 14 -6.44 -6.47 -25.01
N GLY A 15 -7.45 -7.14 -25.61
CA GLY A 15 -7.75 -7.02 -27.03
C GLY A 15 -8.56 -5.76 -27.41
N LYS A 16 -8.93 -4.93 -26.41
CA LYS A 16 -9.83 -3.76 -26.58
C LYS A 16 -11.15 -4.13 -27.29
N LYS A 17 -11.65 -5.36 -27.01
CA LYS A 17 -12.90 -5.90 -27.55
C LYS A 17 -14.05 -5.70 -26.55
N TYR A 18 -14.35 -4.45 -26.23
CA TYR A 18 -15.31 -4.07 -25.19
C TYR A 18 -16.73 -4.56 -25.48
N ASP A 19 -17.14 -4.61 -26.76
CA ASP A 19 -18.43 -5.16 -27.19
C ASP A 19 -18.64 -6.62 -26.77
N ASN A 20 -17.57 -7.37 -26.55
CA ASN A 20 -17.64 -8.75 -26.10
C ASN A 20 -17.91 -8.89 -24.59
N LEU A 21 -17.78 -7.84 -23.79
CA LEU A 21 -17.95 -7.92 -22.33
C LEU A 21 -19.37 -8.37 -21.96
N GLN A 22 -20.40 -7.80 -22.60
CA GLN A 22 -21.79 -8.21 -22.39
C GLN A 22 -22.03 -9.64 -22.83
N ILE A 23 -21.50 -10.03 -23.98
CA ILE A 23 -21.64 -11.41 -24.51
C ILE A 23 -21.02 -12.43 -23.55
N ILE A 24 -19.80 -12.12 -23.03
CA ILE A 24 -19.10 -12.97 -22.06
C ILE A 24 -19.94 -13.15 -20.78
N HIS A 25 -20.52 -12.03 -20.28
CA HIS A 25 -21.38 -12.03 -19.12
C HIS A 25 -22.61 -12.91 -19.34
N ASP A 26 -23.32 -12.74 -20.45
CA ASP A 26 -24.57 -13.44 -20.79
C ASP A 26 -24.34 -14.93 -21.04
N LEU A 27 -23.15 -15.33 -21.47
CA LEU A 27 -22.75 -16.73 -21.60
C LEU A 27 -22.42 -17.41 -20.26
N GLY A 28 -22.63 -16.72 -19.13
CA GLY A 28 -22.48 -17.27 -17.78
C GLY A 28 -21.11 -17.03 -17.14
N HIS A 29 -20.18 -16.32 -17.81
CA HIS A 29 -18.96 -15.82 -17.17
C HIS A 29 -19.26 -14.49 -16.49
N THR A 30 -20.03 -14.57 -15.40
CA THR A 30 -20.64 -13.39 -14.76
C THR A 30 -19.61 -12.46 -14.11
N VAL A 31 -19.86 -11.15 -14.15
CA VAL A 31 -19.04 -10.12 -13.56
C VAL A 31 -18.91 -10.30 -12.04
N GLN A 32 -19.99 -10.66 -11.35
CA GLN A 32 -19.99 -10.91 -9.90
C GLN A 32 -18.97 -11.96 -9.48
N LYS A 33 -18.78 -12.99 -10.29
CA LYS A 33 -17.91 -14.12 -9.95
C LYS A 33 -16.47 -13.94 -10.47
N TYR A 34 -16.32 -13.35 -11.64
CA TYR A 34 -15.05 -13.35 -12.37
C TYR A 34 -14.51 -11.94 -12.69
N GLY A 35 -15.33 -10.90 -12.51
CA GLY A 35 -15.00 -9.53 -12.93
C GLY A 35 -13.95 -8.81 -12.09
N GLY A 36 -13.79 -9.17 -10.81
CA GLY A 36 -13.01 -8.35 -9.86
C GLY A 36 -11.57 -8.11 -10.27
N LYS A 37 -10.86 -9.12 -10.78
CA LYS A 37 -9.48 -8.95 -11.28
C LYS A 37 -9.44 -8.06 -12.52
N ALA A 38 -10.36 -8.27 -13.46
CA ALA A 38 -10.43 -7.51 -14.68
C ALA A 38 -10.75 -6.03 -14.39
N PHE A 39 -11.71 -5.77 -13.51
CA PHE A 39 -12.07 -4.44 -13.03
C PHE A 39 -10.89 -3.71 -12.40
N ARG A 40 -10.16 -4.35 -11.49
CA ARG A 40 -8.98 -3.76 -10.86
C ARG A 40 -7.90 -3.39 -11.88
N ASN A 41 -7.70 -4.22 -12.90
CA ASN A 41 -6.63 -4.02 -13.89
C ASN A 41 -6.96 -2.94 -14.93
N ILE A 42 -8.25 -2.65 -15.20
CA ILE A 42 -8.65 -1.68 -16.24
C ILE A 42 -8.66 -0.22 -15.73
N LEU A 43 -8.48 0.01 -14.43
CA LEU A 43 -8.55 1.36 -13.84
C LEU A 43 -7.58 2.35 -14.49
N THR A 44 -6.38 1.89 -14.85
CA THR A 44 -5.34 2.71 -15.48
C THR A 44 -5.71 3.19 -16.89
N ASP A 45 -6.64 2.50 -17.55
CA ASP A 45 -7.12 2.88 -18.89
C ASP A 45 -8.10 4.05 -18.85
N ARG A 46 -8.65 4.37 -17.66
CA ARG A 46 -9.63 5.45 -17.43
C ARG A 46 -10.86 5.40 -18.35
N ASN A 47 -11.23 4.18 -18.75
CA ASN A 47 -12.42 3.96 -19.57
C ASN A 47 -13.66 3.79 -18.68
N TYR A 48 -14.32 4.90 -18.36
CA TYR A 48 -15.48 4.91 -17.47
C TYR A 48 -16.67 4.09 -18.00
N GLU A 49 -16.87 4.01 -19.31
CA GLU A 49 -17.95 3.16 -19.88
C GLU A 49 -17.73 1.68 -19.55
N VAL A 50 -16.48 1.23 -19.62
CA VAL A 50 -16.12 -0.15 -19.25
C VAL A 50 -16.23 -0.34 -17.74
N LEU A 51 -15.81 0.63 -16.94
CA LEU A 51 -15.94 0.57 -15.46
C LEU A 51 -17.42 0.50 -15.07
N ASP A 52 -18.27 1.33 -15.68
CA ASP A 52 -19.72 1.32 -15.46
C ASP A 52 -20.34 -0.03 -15.82
N PHE A 53 -19.90 -0.68 -16.92
CA PHE A 53 -20.34 -2.02 -17.25
C PHE A 53 -20.07 -3.01 -16.09
N PHE A 54 -18.87 -3.01 -15.52
CA PHE A 54 -18.54 -3.89 -14.41
C PHE A 54 -19.36 -3.57 -13.15
N ILE A 55 -19.51 -2.29 -12.83
CA ILE A 55 -20.25 -1.83 -11.64
C ILE A 55 -21.74 -2.20 -11.76
N HIS A 56 -22.38 -1.87 -12.88
CA HIS A 56 -23.79 -2.17 -13.12
C HIS A 56 -24.08 -3.69 -13.11
N ASN A 57 -23.11 -4.51 -13.50
CA ASN A 57 -23.22 -5.95 -13.46
C ASN A 57 -22.72 -6.55 -12.13
N GLY A 58 -22.55 -5.74 -11.08
CA GLY A 58 -22.32 -6.17 -9.70
C GLY A 58 -20.92 -6.72 -9.41
N VAL A 59 -19.88 -6.09 -9.97
CA VAL A 59 -18.50 -6.42 -9.60
C VAL A 59 -18.26 -6.22 -8.10
N ASP A 60 -17.42 -7.05 -7.51
CA ASP A 60 -16.86 -6.75 -6.18
C ASP A 60 -15.91 -5.55 -6.29
N ILE A 61 -16.42 -4.36 -5.96
CA ILE A 61 -15.66 -3.10 -6.03
C ILE A 61 -14.50 -3.08 -5.00
N ASN A 62 -14.58 -3.92 -3.98
CA ASN A 62 -13.56 -4.09 -2.94
C ASN A 62 -12.69 -5.35 -3.15
N TYR A 63 -12.67 -5.87 -4.38
CA TYR A 63 -11.89 -7.06 -4.72
C TYR A 63 -10.42 -6.94 -4.30
N ASN A 64 -9.95 -7.85 -3.42
CA ASN A 64 -8.60 -7.81 -2.84
C ASN A 64 -7.89 -9.18 -2.85
N LYS A 65 -8.12 -9.99 -3.86
CA LYS A 65 -7.41 -11.28 -4.00
C LYS A 65 -6.05 -11.09 -4.67
N PRO A 66 -5.02 -11.84 -4.25
CA PRO A 66 -3.69 -11.74 -4.86
C PRO A 66 -3.69 -12.33 -6.27
N ASP A 67 -2.82 -11.80 -7.11
CA ASP A 67 -2.43 -12.39 -8.39
C ASP A 67 -0.95 -12.12 -8.69
N SER A 68 -0.48 -12.48 -9.88
CA SER A 68 0.92 -12.31 -10.28
C SER A 68 1.34 -10.84 -10.47
N VAL A 69 0.39 -9.94 -10.70
CA VAL A 69 0.63 -8.48 -10.83
C VAL A 69 0.53 -7.79 -9.46
N TYR A 70 -0.42 -8.25 -8.64
CA TYR A 70 -0.74 -7.63 -7.35
C TYR A 70 -0.65 -8.66 -6.20
N PRO A 71 0.56 -9.08 -5.80
CA PRO A 71 0.75 -10.09 -4.75
C PRO A 71 0.32 -9.58 -3.35
N PHE A 72 0.30 -8.27 -3.14
CA PHE A 72 -0.08 -7.62 -1.88
C PHE A 72 -1.59 -7.41 -1.70
N LYS A 73 -2.41 -7.90 -2.63
CA LYS A 73 -3.88 -7.86 -2.53
C LYS A 73 -4.47 -6.44 -2.49
N PRO A 74 -4.04 -5.50 -3.34
CA PRO A 74 -4.66 -4.18 -3.35
C PRO A 74 -6.13 -4.28 -3.74
N THR A 75 -6.96 -3.41 -3.14
CA THR A 75 -8.29 -3.13 -3.66
C THR A 75 -8.20 -2.30 -4.95
N PRO A 76 -9.26 -2.23 -5.76
CA PRO A 76 -9.34 -1.25 -6.86
C PRO A 76 -9.04 0.18 -6.39
N LEU A 77 -9.52 0.57 -5.20
CA LEU A 77 -9.26 1.89 -4.64
C LEU A 77 -7.77 2.12 -4.30
N CYS A 78 -7.07 1.11 -3.74
CA CYS A 78 -5.62 1.17 -3.53
C CYS A 78 -4.85 1.31 -4.85
N VAL A 79 -5.26 0.57 -5.90
CA VAL A 79 -4.66 0.70 -7.24
C VAL A 79 -4.89 2.08 -7.83
N ALA A 80 -6.11 2.64 -7.71
CA ALA A 80 -6.43 3.99 -8.17
C ALA A 80 -5.58 5.05 -7.44
N ALA A 81 -5.45 4.95 -6.11
CA ALA A 81 -4.65 5.86 -5.32
C ALA A 81 -3.17 5.81 -5.70
N ARG A 82 -2.63 4.62 -6.01
CA ARG A 82 -1.20 4.43 -6.35
C ARG A 82 -0.89 4.83 -7.78
N TYR A 83 -1.71 4.46 -8.74
CA TYR A 83 -1.35 4.49 -10.18
C TYR A 83 -2.25 5.37 -11.05
N VAL A 84 -3.36 5.89 -10.53
CA VAL A 84 -4.26 6.73 -11.32
C VAL A 84 -4.30 8.15 -10.73
N ASP A 85 -5.40 8.57 -10.15
CA ASP A 85 -5.57 9.92 -9.60
C ASP A 85 -6.75 10.00 -8.61
N LEU A 86 -6.89 11.18 -7.99
CA LEU A 86 -7.96 11.47 -7.05
C LEU A 86 -9.36 11.40 -7.70
N GLN A 87 -9.49 11.72 -8.99
CA GLN A 87 -10.79 11.65 -9.68
C GLN A 87 -11.27 10.20 -9.75
N MET A 88 -10.40 9.26 -10.12
CA MET A 88 -10.73 7.83 -10.11
C MET A 88 -11.03 7.34 -8.70
N CYS A 89 -10.31 7.82 -7.69
CA CYS A 89 -10.60 7.47 -6.31
C CYS A 89 -12.00 7.93 -5.88
N LYS A 90 -12.36 9.18 -6.19
CA LYS A 90 -13.71 9.72 -5.92
C LYS A 90 -14.78 8.90 -6.63
N TYR A 91 -14.58 8.59 -7.90
CA TYR A 91 -15.49 7.74 -8.67
C TYR A 91 -15.71 6.38 -8.00
N LEU A 92 -14.66 5.69 -7.56
CA LEU A 92 -14.78 4.40 -6.90
C LEU A 92 -15.50 4.50 -5.54
N VAL A 93 -15.21 5.54 -4.76
CA VAL A 93 -15.87 5.78 -3.46
C VAL A 93 -17.36 6.06 -3.64
N GLU A 94 -17.74 6.86 -4.62
CA GLU A 94 -19.15 7.13 -4.97
C GLU A 94 -19.92 5.85 -5.35
N HIS A 95 -19.20 4.83 -5.84
CA HIS A 95 -19.78 3.52 -6.17
C HIS A 95 -19.61 2.47 -5.04
N GLY A 96 -19.17 2.88 -3.85
CA GLY A 96 -19.15 2.01 -2.66
C GLY A 96 -17.81 1.36 -2.35
N ALA A 97 -16.69 1.88 -2.88
CA ALA A 97 -15.37 1.42 -2.47
C ALA A 97 -15.10 1.83 -1.00
N ASP A 98 -14.62 0.87 -0.22
CA ASP A 98 -14.30 1.04 1.20
C ASP A 98 -12.86 1.57 1.36
N VAL A 99 -12.74 2.76 1.94
CA VAL A 99 -11.46 3.46 2.17
C VAL A 99 -10.61 2.81 3.27
N THR A 100 -11.20 1.92 4.09
CA THR A 100 -10.54 1.33 5.27
C THR A 100 -9.85 0.00 4.99
N ILE A 101 -10.11 -0.62 3.83
CA ILE A 101 -9.52 -1.92 3.49
C ILE A 101 -8.03 -1.77 3.19
N THR A 102 -7.22 -2.57 3.91
CA THR A 102 -5.77 -2.57 3.77
C THR A 102 -5.26 -3.64 2.79
N GLU A 103 -4.12 -3.38 2.19
CA GLU A 103 -3.27 -4.36 1.53
C GLU A 103 -2.63 -5.32 2.55
N LYS A 104 -1.93 -6.35 2.07
CA LYS A 104 -1.24 -7.34 2.93
C LYS A 104 -0.17 -6.72 3.83
N ASP A 105 0.47 -5.67 3.38
CA ASP A 105 1.51 -4.90 4.09
C ASP A 105 0.95 -3.78 4.98
N GLY A 106 -0.37 -3.71 5.13
CA GLY A 106 -1.05 -2.73 5.98
C GLY A 106 -1.33 -1.38 5.30
N MET A 107 -0.89 -1.19 4.05
CA MET A 107 -1.20 0.03 3.29
C MET A 107 -2.70 0.11 2.99
N ARG A 108 -3.26 1.30 3.07
CA ARG A 108 -4.63 1.64 2.67
C ARG A 108 -4.63 2.90 1.80
N PRO A 109 -5.73 3.29 1.14
CA PRO A 109 -5.73 4.44 0.24
C PRO A 109 -5.13 5.72 0.83
N TYR A 110 -5.43 6.04 2.10
CA TYR A 110 -4.81 7.16 2.83
C TYR A 110 -3.28 7.01 2.93
N SER A 111 -2.80 5.86 3.40
CA SER A 111 -1.35 5.63 3.55
C SER A 111 -0.61 5.69 2.22
N ILE A 112 -1.25 5.24 1.13
CA ILE A 112 -0.71 5.34 -0.24
C ILE A 112 -0.59 6.82 -0.66
N ALA A 113 -1.60 7.65 -0.34
CA ALA A 113 -1.55 9.08 -0.62
C ALA A 113 -0.41 9.78 0.16
N ILE A 114 -0.23 9.44 1.44
CA ILE A 114 0.90 9.93 2.27
C ILE A 114 2.24 9.51 1.67
N GLU A 115 2.38 8.26 1.24
CA GLU A 115 3.58 7.75 0.57
C GLU A 115 3.96 8.56 -0.65
N LYS A 116 2.97 8.87 -1.49
CA LYS A 116 3.13 9.67 -2.72
C LYS A 116 3.37 11.17 -2.45
N GLY A 117 3.14 11.66 -1.23
CA GLY A 117 3.09 13.08 -0.93
C GLY A 117 1.90 13.81 -1.58
N ASP A 118 0.84 13.09 -1.95
CA ASP A 118 -0.38 13.66 -2.51
C ASP A 118 -1.30 14.15 -1.38
N ILE A 119 -1.08 15.39 -0.96
CA ILE A 119 -1.78 15.98 0.19
C ILE A 119 -3.29 16.07 -0.06
N GLU A 120 -3.72 16.46 -1.28
CA GLU A 120 -5.15 16.57 -1.60
C GLU A 120 -5.85 15.20 -1.48
N MET A 121 -5.23 14.16 -2.01
CA MET A 121 -5.75 12.79 -1.91
C MET A 121 -5.75 12.28 -0.47
N ALA A 122 -4.69 12.58 0.32
CA ALA A 122 -4.62 12.20 1.72
C ALA A 122 -5.72 12.87 2.55
N GLU A 123 -5.94 14.17 2.39
CA GLU A 123 -7.02 14.90 3.08
C GLU A 123 -8.41 14.38 2.67
N TYR A 124 -8.61 14.04 1.40
CA TYR A 124 -9.84 13.43 0.93
C TYR A 124 -10.12 12.11 1.66
N PHE A 125 -9.17 11.18 1.69
CA PHE A 125 -9.36 9.90 2.38
C PHE A 125 -9.51 10.07 3.89
N LYS A 126 -8.72 10.96 4.52
CA LYS A 126 -8.83 11.28 5.93
C LYS A 126 -10.24 11.75 6.32
N SER A 127 -10.89 12.53 5.44
CA SER A 127 -12.26 13.01 5.69
C SER A 127 -13.32 11.90 5.67
N LEU A 128 -13.01 10.74 5.06
CA LEU A 128 -13.91 9.60 4.90
C LEU A 128 -13.60 8.45 5.88
N GLU A 129 -12.39 8.41 6.41
CA GLU A 129 -11.99 7.39 7.38
C GLU A 129 -12.61 7.64 8.76
N PRO A 130 -12.81 6.60 9.59
CA PRO A 130 -13.16 6.77 10.99
C PRO A 130 -12.18 7.69 11.71
N THR A 131 -12.68 8.63 12.51
CA THR A 131 -11.85 9.61 13.25
C THR A 131 -10.83 8.93 14.16
N GLU A 132 -11.15 7.73 14.64
CA GLU A 132 -10.28 6.89 15.47
C GLU A 132 -8.98 6.50 14.78
N PHE A 133 -8.94 6.46 13.44
CA PHE A 133 -7.72 6.14 12.68
C PHE A 133 -6.68 7.26 12.76
N HIS A 134 -7.13 8.47 13.05
CA HIS A 134 -6.31 9.69 13.13
C HIS A 134 -6.21 10.22 14.56
N ASP A 135 -6.64 9.44 15.55
CA ASP A 135 -6.50 9.75 16.98
C ASP A 135 -5.19 9.18 17.53
N ILE A 136 -4.37 10.05 18.13
CA ILE A 136 -3.04 9.66 18.62
C ILE A 136 -3.12 8.68 19.79
N GLN A 137 -4.17 8.76 20.65
CA GLN A 137 -4.31 7.83 21.76
C GLN A 137 -4.66 6.44 21.26
N ASN A 138 -5.57 6.32 20.29
CA ASN A 138 -5.87 5.05 19.63
C ASN A 138 -4.63 4.46 18.94
N LYS A 139 -3.83 5.32 18.30
CA LYS A 139 -2.56 4.90 17.70
C LYS A 139 -1.59 4.34 18.76
N MET A 140 -1.42 5.04 19.86
CA MET A 140 -0.56 4.59 20.96
C MET A 140 -1.05 3.24 21.53
N ASP A 141 -2.35 3.04 21.64
CA ASP A 141 -2.93 1.77 22.10
C ASP A 141 -2.66 0.63 21.09
N GLN A 142 -2.79 0.90 19.81
CA GLN A 142 -2.44 -0.03 18.71
C GLN A 142 -0.94 -0.42 18.75
N LEU A 143 -0.07 0.51 19.12
CA LEU A 143 1.38 0.32 19.12
C LEU A 143 1.91 -0.37 20.39
N LYS A 144 1.12 -0.55 21.46
CA LYS A 144 1.54 -1.25 22.69
C LYS A 144 2.24 -2.59 22.45
N PRO A 145 1.76 -3.47 21.54
CA PRO A 145 2.42 -4.76 21.28
C PRO A 145 3.82 -4.61 20.66
N PHE A 146 4.12 -3.49 20.04
CA PHE A 146 5.41 -3.23 19.40
C PHE A 146 6.50 -2.82 20.39
N LYS A 147 6.14 -2.42 21.62
CA LYS A 147 7.08 -2.09 22.71
C LYS A 147 8.17 -1.10 22.28
N LEU A 148 7.74 -0.02 21.61
CA LEU A 148 8.65 1.00 21.11
C LEU A 148 9.47 1.64 22.25
N PRO A 149 10.80 1.86 22.05
CA PRO A 149 11.57 2.66 22.99
C PRO A 149 11.04 4.09 23.04
N LYS A 150 11.13 4.74 24.19
CA LYS A 150 10.66 6.13 24.36
C LYS A 150 11.35 7.09 23.38
N ALA A 151 12.65 6.89 23.13
CA ALA A 151 13.41 7.71 22.18
C ALA A 151 12.82 7.62 20.76
N LEU A 152 12.44 6.42 20.29
CA LEU A 152 11.81 6.22 18.99
C LEU A 152 10.43 6.90 18.93
N VAL A 153 9.61 6.77 19.99
CA VAL A 153 8.31 7.45 20.05
C VAL A 153 8.48 8.96 19.96
N SER A 154 9.35 9.54 20.81
CA SER A 154 9.59 11.00 20.80
C SER A 154 10.16 11.48 19.47
N PHE A 155 10.97 10.68 18.80
CA PHE A 155 11.48 10.98 17.46
C PHE A 155 10.34 11.06 16.42
N LEU A 156 9.46 10.06 16.38
CA LEU A 156 8.35 9.99 15.43
C LEU A 156 7.21 10.98 15.74
N GLU A 157 7.17 11.55 16.95
CA GLU A 157 6.30 12.67 17.33
C GLU A 157 6.89 14.05 16.97
N GLY A 158 8.16 14.08 16.59
CA GLY A 158 8.86 15.32 16.22
C GLY A 158 8.60 15.77 14.78
N ASP A 159 9.07 16.97 14.47
CA ASP A 159 8.87 17.60 13.15
C ASP A 159 10.00 17.29 12.16
N THR A 160 11.14 16.77 12.62
CA THR A 160 12.32 16.48 11.77
C THR A 160 12.32 14.99 11.43
N LEU A 161 11.70 14.64 10.32
CA LEU A 161 11.51 13.25 9.86
C LEU A 161 12.17 12.97 8.50
N TYR A 162 12.73 13.97 7.84
CA TYR A 162 13.46 13.85 6.57
C TYR A 162 14.95 14.08 6.79
N PHE A 163 15.78 13.21 6.25
CA PHE A 163 17.24 13.25 6.34
C PHE A 163 17.84 13.02 4.96
N GLU A 164 18.69 13.97 4.53
CA GLU A 164 19.57 13.73 3.40
C GLU A 164 20.74 12.85 3.84
N LEU A 165 21.13 11.91 3.02
CA LEU A 165 22.25 10.99 3.24
C LEU A 165 23.30 11.20 2.15
N PRO A 166 24.02 12.34 2.18
CA PRO A 166 25.08 12.60 1.23
C PRO A 166 26.14 11.51 1.34
N ASP A 167 26.71 11.11 0.23
CA ASP A 167 27.73 10.06 0.16
C ASP A 167 27.22 8.63 0.44
N SER A 168 25.88 8.40 0.41
CA SER A 168 25.25 7.08 0.49
C SER A 168 24.52 6.74 -0.81
N ASP A 169 24.44 5.46 -1.12
CA ASP A 169 23.58 4.95 -2.21
C ASP A 169 22.08 5.22 -1.94
N PHE A 170 21.74 5.46 -0.66
CA PHE A 170 20.42 5.92 -0.23
C PHE A 170 20.38 7.44 -0.10
N ILE A 171 20.09 8.17 -1.13
CA ILE A 171 20.11 9.63 -1.19
C ILE A 171 19.43 10.31 -0.01
N SER A 172 18.34 9.75 0.49
CA SER A 172 17.57 10.28 1.61
C SER A 172 16.73 9.22 2.30
N ILE A 173 16.27 9.54 3.50
CA ILE A 173 15.28 8.78 4.25
C ILE A 173 14.20 9.72 4.78
N GLU A 174 12.94 9.39 4.58
CA GLU A 174 11.79 10.09 5.15
C GLU A 174 11.01 9.15 6.08
N PHE A 175 11.01 9.48 7.38
CA PHE A 175 10.24 8.73 8.36
C PHE A 175 8.77 9.17 8.35
N LEU A 176 7.90 8.25 8.69
CA LEU A 176 6.48 8.52 8.91
C LEU A 176 6.30 9.13 10.30
N PRO A 177 5.43 10.15 10.45
CA PRO A 177 4.98 10.56 11.77
C PRO A 177 4.39 9.37 12.54
N LEU A 178 4.44 9.40 13.87
CA LEU A 178 3.98 8.30 14.72
C LEU A 178 2.56 7.83 14.33
N ILE A 179 1.67 8.78 14.04
CA ILE A 179 0.27 8.51 13.66
C ILE A 179 0.16 7.70 12.36
N ASP A 180 1.09 7.89 11.42
CA ASP A 180 1.06 7.29 10.08
C ASP A 180 1.93 6.02 9.98
N THR A 181 2.62 5.61 11.05
CA THR A 181 3.35 4.33 11.07
C THR A 181 2.42 3.16 10.78
N ILE A 182 2.91 2.12 10.08
CA ILE A 182 2.04 1.06 9.54
C ILE A 182 2.38 -0.30 10.15
N PRO A 183 1.52 -0.85 11.02
CA PRO A 183 1.64 -2.22 11.49
C PRO A 183 1.34 -3.23 10.40
N PHE A 184 2.22 -4.22 10.21
CA PHE A 184 1.98 -5.32 9.28
C PHE A 184 2.60 -6.62 9.74
N LYS A 185 2.35 -7.71 9.00
CA LYS A 185 2.90 -9.04 9.31
C LYS A 185 3.73 -9.58 8.15
N LEU A 186 4.94 -10.02 8.47
CA LEU A 186 5.78 -10.80 7.58
C LEU A 186 5.88 -12.24 8.14
N GLY A 187 5.10 -13.15 7.59
CA GLY A 187 4.94 -14.48 8.14
C GLY A 187 4.36 -14.43 9.56
N ARG A 188 5.16 -14.86 10.56
CA ARG A 188 4.80 -14.81 12.00
C ARG A 188 5.35 -13.59 12.74
N ARG A 189 6.07 -12.70 12.04
CA ARG A 189 6.66 -11.50 12.64
C ARG A 189 5.66 -10.35 12.55
N ASN A 190 5.46 -9.63 13.65
CA ASN A 190 4.79 -8.35 13.63
C ASN A 190 5.86 -7.28 13.42
N LEU A 191 5.70 -6.46 12.41
CA LEU A 191 6.61 -5.38 12.06
C LEU A 191 5.84 -4.06 12.06
N LEU A 192 6.54 -2.97 12.36
CA LEU A 192 6.02 -1.62 12.24
C LEU A 192 6.85 -0.86 11.21
N ARG A 193 6.24 -0.48 10.12
CA ARG A 193 6.87 0.37 9.11
C ARG A 193 7.03 1.77 9.68
N LEU A 194 8.25 2.30 9.60
CA LEU A 194 8.65 3.59 10.15
C LEU A 194 8.96 4.65 9.08
N SER A 195 9.25 4.24 7.85
CA SER A 195 9.63 5.17 6.78
C SER A 195 8.76 5.01 5.55
N LYS A 196 8.79 6.02 4.68
CA LYS A 196 8.46 5.85 3.27
C LYS A 196 9.49 4.92 2.61
N GLU A 197 9.31 4.64 1.32
CA GLU A 197 10.31 3.93 0.53
C GLU A 197 11.63 4.70 0.50
N LEU A 198 12.75 3.97 0.47
CA LEU A 198 14.08 4.59 0.62
C LEU A 198 14.60 5.10 -0.73
N GLY A 199 14.54 6.40 -0.95
CA GLY A 199 15.14 7.06 -2.11
C GLY A 199 14.74 6.42 -3.44
N GLU A 200 15.72 5.99 -4.25
CA GLU A 200 15.49 5.28 -5.52
C GLU A 200 15.18 3.79 -5.33
N TYR A 201 15.33 3.23 -4.13
CA TYR A 201 15.02 1.85 -3.78
C TYR A 201 13.56 1.73 -3.32
N ASN A 202 12.64 1.81 -4.27
CA ASN A 202 11.19 1.86 -4.03
C ASN A 202 10.61 0.65 -3.29
N ASP A 203 11.38 -0.43 -3.18
CA ASP A 203 10.94 -1.66 -2.52
C ASP A 203 11.53 -1.84 -1.11
N TRP A 204 12.33 -0.88 -0.62
CA TRP A 204 13.00 -0.97 0.67
C TRP A 204 12.42 0.03 1.67
N GLN A 205 12.20 -0.43 2.92
CA GLN A 205 11.57 0.34 3.99
C GLN A 205 12.24 0.10 5.32
N ILE A 206 12.35 1.13 6.14
CA ILE A 206 12.78 0.98 7.53
C ILE A 206 11.61 0.52 8.39
N VAL A 207 11.86 -0.52 9.16
CA VAL A 207 10.86 -1.12 10.06
C VAL A 207 11.43 -1.33 11.45
N TRP A 208 10.55 -1.32 12.45
CA TRP A 208 10.83 -1.77 13.81
C TRP A 208 10.40 -3.21 14.00
N GLU A 209 11.30 -4.06 14.53
CA GLU A 209 10.96 -5.42 14.93
C GLU A 209 10.90 -5.53 16.47
N PRO A 210 9.72 -5.75 17.07
CA PRO A 210 9.57 -5.74 18.52
C PRO A 210 10.26 -6.91 19.23
N LYS A 211 10.54 -8.01 18.51
CA LYS A 211 11.19 -9.20 19.07
C LYS A 211 12.68 -8.98 19.30
N SER A 212 13.38 -8.47 18.29
CA SER A 212 14.82 -8.15 18.38
C SER A 212 15.06 -6.81 19.06
N LYS A 213 14.05 -5.92 19.08
CA LYS A 213 14.15 -4.51 19.51
C LYS A 213 15.18 -3.73 18.70
N LYS A 214 15.17 -3.95 17.39
CA LYS A 214 16.09 -3.33 16.43
C LYS A 214 15.34 -2.68 15.30
N ILE A 215 16.01 -1.74 14.69
CA ILE A 215 15.71 -1.24 13.34
C ILE A 215 16.14 -2.33 12.36
N SER A 216 15.34 -2.52 11.33
CA SER A 216 15.61 -3.46 10.24
C SER A 216 15.22 -2.81 8.92
N CYS A 217 15.81 -3.26 7.83
CA CYS A 217 15.37 -2.93 6.49
C CYS A 217 14.51 -4.08 5.94
N TYR A 218 13.36 -3.75 5.41
CA TYR A 218 12.45 -4.69 4.77
C TYR A 218 12.47 -4.48 3.25
N ASP A 219 12.88 -5.50 2.53
CA ASP A 219 12.80 -5.58 1.07
C ASP A 219 11.44 -6.18 0.70
N ILE A 220 10.58 -5.37 0.09
CA ILE A 220 9.22 -5.75 -0.27
C ILE A 220 9.22 -6.76 -1.41
N GLU A 221 10.07 -6.55 -2.41
CA GLU A 221 10.14 -7.40 -3.61
C GLU A 221 10.53 -8.83 -3.25
N HIS A 222 11.60 -9.00 -2.48
CA HIS A 222 12.09 -10.32 -2.08
C HIS A 222 11.43 -10.84 -0.79
N GLN A 223 10.64 -10.01 -0.10
CA GLN A 223 10.04 -10.31 1.21
C GLN A 223 11.09 -10.71 2.26
N GLU A 224 12.24 -10.05 2.21
CA GLU A 224 13.37 -10.27 3.11
C GLU A 224 13.44 -9.18 4.18
N LEU A 225 13.83 -9.58 5.39
CA LEU A 225 14.08 -8.67 6.50
C LEU A 225 15.55 -8.77 6.89
N ARG A 226 16.28 -7.67 6.77
CA ARG A 226 17.68 -7.54 7.17
C ARG A 226 17.76 -6.72 8.45
N GLU A 227 18.20 -7.37 9.52
CA GLU A 227 18.37 -6.72 10.81
C GLU A 227 19.58 -5.78 10.78
N LEU A 228 19.38 -4.54 11.24
CA LEU A 228 20.45 -3.54 11.37
C LEU A 228 20.89 -3.45 12.84
N CYS A 229 20.53 -2.38 13.52
CA CYS A 229 21.03 -2.05 14.86
C CYS A 229 19.91 -1.52 15.77
N LYS A 230 20.25 -1.11 16.98
CA LYS A 230 19.31 -0.41 17.87
C LYS A 230 19.01 0.98 17.34
N PHE A 231 17.89 1.56 17.77
CA PHE A 231 17.45 2.87 17.31
C PHE A 231 18.49 3.97 17.51
N ASP A 232 19.12 4.05 18.71
CA ASP A 232 20.09 5.09 18.99
C ASP A 232 21.36 4.95 18.12
N GLU A 233 21.79 3.72 17.86
CA GLU A 233 22.91 3.40 16.96
C GLU A 233 22.56 3.80 15.50
N PHE A 234 21.33 3.49 15.07
CA PHE A 234 20.83 3.87 13.74
C PHE A 234 20.82 5.38 13.55
N MET A 235 20.29 6.13 14.53
CA MET A 235 20.22 7.58 14.46
C MET A 235 21.60 8.27 14.48
N SER A 236 22.61 7.61 15.07
CA SER A 236 23.98 8.17 15.10
C SER A 236 24.74 8.01 13.77
N ASP A 237 24.37 7.02 12.94
CA ASP A 237 25.03 6.72 11.67
C ASP A 237 24.07 6.01 10.70
N MET A 238 23.03 6.71 10.25
CA MET A 238 22.03 6.14 9.34
C MET A 238 22.64 5.65 8.02
N ALA A 239 23.52 6.47 7.43
CA ALA A 239 24.17 6.14 6.16
C ALA A 239 25.03 4.87 6.29
N GLY A 240 25.93 4.81 7.28
CA GLY A 240 26.80 3.66 7.49
C GLY A 240 26.01 2.36 7.79
N GLN A 241 24.89 2.47 8.54
CA GLN A 241 24.04 1.30 8.79
C GLN A 241 23.33 0.81 7.53
N LEU A 242 22.87 1.70 6.66
CA LEU A 242 22.22 1.33 5.40
C LEU A 242 23.22 0.74 4.40
N GLU A 243 24.45 1.24 4.33
CA GLU A 243 25.52 0.69 3.48
C GLU A 243 25.85 -0.79 3.81
N THR A 244 25.53 -1.26 5.02
CA THR A 244 25.71 -2.69 5.37
C THR A 244 24.75 -3.63 4.65
N LEU A 245 23.78 -3.09 3.92
CA LEU A 245 22.76 -3.87 3.20
C LEU A 245 23.27 -4.43 1.85
N PHE A 246 24.39 -3.90 1.37
CA PHE A 246 25.08 -4.32 0.13
C PHE A 246 26.37 -5.18 0.43
#